data_2a9f2b6965b110f3be5daea5dec6cc7e
#
_entry.id   2a9f2b6965b110f3be5daea5dec6cc7e
#
_cell.length_a   1.000
_cell.length_b   1.000
_cell.length_c   1.000
_cell.angle_alpha   90.00
_cell.angle_beta   90.00
_cell.angle_gamma   90.00
#
_symmetry.space_group_name_H-M   'P 1'
#
loop_
_entity.id
_entity.type
_entity.pdbx_description
1 polymer ?
#
loop_
_entity_poly.entity_id
_entity_poly.type
_entity_poly.pdbx_seq_one_letter_code
_entity_poly.pdbx_strand_id
1 'polypeptide(L)'
;LQLIESGIKPVILERGKDVRARRRDLAMLNKEGVINPESNYCFGEGGAGTYSDGKLYTRSNKRGDIDRVLNLLVRFGAEERILYEAHPHIGTNKLPHIITDMRKQIVDCGGELLFEKKVTDLIIDQQKLKAVKTADGNIFDADAFILATGHSARDIFELLHHKQVLIEAKTFALGVRSEDSQSLIDNIQYPSAVRNETLPTASY
;
A
#
# COMPACT_ATOMS: atom_id res chain seq x y z
N LEU A 1 -11.90 4.38 3.28
CA LEU A 1 -12.39 5.63 3.91
C LEU A 1 -13.38 6.36 3.01
N GLN A 2 -13.07 6.58 1.72
CA GLN A 2 -13.97 7.24 0.77
C GLN A 2 -15.37 6.63 0.73
N LEU A 3 -15.48 5.31 0.71
CA LEU A 3 -16.77 4.60 0.70
C LEU A 3 -17.58 4.88 1.98
N ILE A 4 -16.90 4.93 3.11
CA ILE A 4 -17.53 5.22 4.41
C ILE A 4 -18.09 6.64 4.45
N GLU A 5 -17.35 7.62 3.93
CA GLU A 5 -17.84 9.00 3.80
C GLU A 5 -19.10 9.10 2.93
N SER A 6 -19.24 8.16 1.99
CA SER A 6 -20.45 8.03 1.14
C SER A 6 -21.55 7.16 1.78
N GLY A 7 -21.41 6.76 3.03
CA GLY A 7 -22.38 5.91 3.75
C GLY A 7 -22.35 4.43 3.35
N ILE A 8 -21.34 4.00 2.58
CA ILE A 8 -21.19 2.61 2.14
C ILE A 8 -20.35 1.85 3.17
N LYS A 9 -20.79 0.66 3.54
CA LYS A 9 -20.08 -0.25 4.43
C LYS A 9 -19.26 -1.25 3.61
N PRO A 10 -17.95 -1.05 3.44
CA PRO A 10 -17.12 -1.95 2.64
C PRO A 10 -16.77 -3.23 3.42
N VAL A 11 -16.67 -4.35 2.72
CA VAL A 11 -15.99 -5.54 3.17
C VAL A 11 -14.64 -5.60 2.45
N ILE A 12 -13.55 -5.59 3.20
CA ILE A 12 -12.18 -5.62 2.67
C ILE A 12 -11.58 -7.00 2.93
N LEU A 13 -11.23 -7.71 1.87
CA LEU A 13 -10.55 -8.98 1.93
C LEU A 13 -9.05 -8.76 1.72
N GLU A 14 -8.25 -9.03 2.73
CA GLU A 14 -6.79 -8.98 2.66
C GLU A 14 -6.23 -10.41 2.75
N ARG A 15 -5.37 -10.79 1.78
CA ARG A 15 -4.76 -12.12 1.75
C ARG A 15 -3.76 -12.35 2.88
N GLY A 16 -3.09 -11.29 3.30
CA GLY A 16 -2.10 -11.34 4.36
C GLY A 16 -2.68 -11.05 5.74
N LYS A 17 -1.78 -10.76 6.66
CA LYS A 17 -2.11 -10.52 8.06
C LYS A 17 -2.23 -9.02 8.37
N ASP A 18 -2.79 -8.73 9.54
CA ASP A 18 -2.78 -7.36 10.09
C ASP A 18 -1.35 -6.84 10.32
N VAL A 19 -1.22 -5.53 10.50
CA VAL A 19 0.09 -4.85 10.66
C VAL A 19 0.98 -5.49 11.73
N ARG A 20 0.44 -5.89 12.87
CA ARG A 20 1.26 -6.45 13.97
C ARG A 20 1.76 -7.85 13.65
N ALA A 21 0.88 -8.71 13.15
CA ALA A 21 1.23 -10.08 12.78
C ALA A 21 2.18 -10.10 11.57
N ARG A 22 1.93 -9.25 10.56
CA ARG A 22 2.78 -9.06 9.39
C ARG A 22 4.21 -8.64 9.77
N ARG A 23 4.38 -7.78 10.80
CA ARG A 23 5.71 -7.38 11.29
C ARG A 23 6.54 -8.58 11.75
N ARG A 24 5.90 -9.62 12.32
CA ARG A 24 6.60 -10.85 12.72
C ARG A 24 7.07 -11.64 11.50
N ASP A 25 6.24 -11.75 10.46
CA ASP A 25 6.63 -12.42 9.22
C ASP A 25 7.80 -11.70 8.54
N LEU A 26 7.82 -10.37 8.55
CA LEU A 26 8.96 -9.58 8.04
C LEU A 26 10.22 -9.75 8.90
N ALA A 27 10.09 -9.90 10.21
CA ALA A 27 11.23 -10.17 11.07
C ALA A 27 11.84 -11.55 10.78
N MET A 28 11.04 -12.57 10.51
CA MET A 28 11.50 -13.89 10.07
C MET A 28 12.20 -13.83 8.72
N LEU A 29 11.63 -13.10 7.76
CA LEU A 29 12.25 -12.87 6.46
C LEU A 29 13.62 -12.22 6.59
N ASN A 30 13.74 -11.14 7.38
CA ASN A 30 14.97 -10.37 7.50
C ASN A 30 16.08 -11.09 8.31
N LYS A 31 15.69 -11.91 9.30
CA LYS A 31 16.65 -12.60 10.17
C LYS A 31 17.03 -13.98 9.67
N GLU A 32 16.10 -14.70 9.10
CA GLU A 32 16.23 -16.13 8.81
C GLU A 32 16.04 -16.45 7.31
N GLY A 33 15.69 -15.45 6.49
CA GLY A 33 15.42 -15.64 5.07
C GLY A 33 14.11 -16.41 4.79
N VAL A 34 13.26 -16.62 5.81
CA VAL A 34 12.01 -17.38 5.68
C VAL A 34 10.90 -16.47 5.18
N ILE A 35 10.38 -16.74 3.98
CA ILE A 35 9.32 -15.96 3.34
C ILE A 35 7.97 -16.62 3.64
N ASN A 36 7.04 -15.85 4.22
CA ASN A 36 5.63 -16.21 4.19
C ASN A 36 5.01 -15.74 2.85
N PRO A 37 4.57 -16.64 1.96
CA PRO A 37 4.07 -16.27 0.63
C PRO A 37 2.82 -15.41 0.66
N GLU A 38 2.03 -15.48 1.71
CA GLU A 38 0.76 -14.75 1.84
C GLU A 38 0.88 -13.50 2.71
N SER A 39 1.98 -13.32 3.46
CA SER A 39 2.19 -12.18 4.35
C SER A 39 3.67 -11.76 4.37
N ASN A 40 4.00 -10.72 3.63
CA ASN A 40 5.39 -10.28 3.41
C ASN A 40 5.43 -8.79 3.03
N TYR A 41 6.49 -8.31 2.37
CA TYR A 41 6.57 -6.92 1.90
C TYR A 41 5.53 -6.55 0.85
N CYS A 42 5.01 -7.51 0.08
CA CYS A 42 4.00 -7.26 -0.96
C CYS A 42 2.57 -7.37 -0.45
N PHE A 43 2.33 -8.26 0.50
CA PHE A 43 0.99 -8.65 0.97
C PHE A 43 0.83 -8.43 2.47
N GLY A 44 -0.38 -8.10 2.87
CA GLY A 44 -0.76 -7.76 4.23
C GLY A 44 -1.25 -6.33 4.36
N GLU A 45 -1.84 -6.01 5.49
CA GLU A 45 -2.47 -4.73 5.78
C GLU A 45 -1.57 -3.54 5.44
N GLY A 46 -2.12 -2.56 4.73
CA GLY A 46 -1.44 -1.35 4.27
C GLY A 46 -0.58 -1.52 3.03
N GLY A 47 -0.45 -2.75 2.49
CA GLY A 47 0.26 -3.01 1.24
C GLY A 47 1.78 -2.87 1.32
N ALA A 48 2.44 -2.71 0.17
CA ALA A 48 3.89 -2.69 0.06
C ALA A 48 4.56 -1.48 0.75
N GLY A 49 3.83 -0.39 0.95
CA GLY A 49 4.35 0.83 1.57
C GLY A 49 4.43 0.82 3.09
N THR A 50 3.73 -0.08 3.78
CA THR A 50 3.53 -0.05 5.24
C THR A 50 4.81 0.03 6.05
N TYR A 51 5.85 -0.67 5.62
CA TYR A 51 7.15 -0.75 6.30
C TYR A 51 8.27 -0.04 5.53
N SER A 52 7.90 0.85 4.60
CA SER A 52 8.82 1.78 3.96
C SER A 52 8.93 3.08 4.78
N ASP A 53 9.76 4.00 4.34
CA ASP A 53 9.81 5.35 4.91
C ASP A 53 8.59 6.21 4.57
N GLY A 54 7.65 5.67 3.78
CA GLY A 54 6.39 6.33 3.45
C GLY A 54 6.57 7.59 2.61
N LYS A 55 7.37 7.51 1.55
CA LYS A 55 7.52 8.60 0.57
C LYS A 55 6.19 8.89 -0.09
N LEU A 56 5.77 10.15 -0.06
CA LEU A 56 4.48 10.62 -0.57
C LEU A 56 4.61 11.43 -1.86
N TYR A 57 5.83 11.63 -2.36
CA TYR A 57 6.07 12.38 -3.58
C TYR A 57 5.48 11.66 -4.80
N THR A 58 4.74 12.41 -5.60
CA THR A 58 4.22 11.95 -6.88
C THR A 58 4.31 13.05 -7.93
N ARG A 59 4.59 12.68 -9.17
CA ARG A 59 4.52 13.57 -10.33
C ARG A 59 3.12 13.59 -10.96
N SER A 60 2.22 12.71 -10.51
CA SER A 60 0.87 12.55 -11.05
C SER A 60 -0.13 13.35 -10.25
N ASN A 61 -0.23 14.64 -10.54
CA ASN A 61 -1.22 15.55 -9.95
C ASN A 61 -2.46 15.77 -10.83
N LYS A 62 -2.55 15.08 -11.98
CA LYS A 62 -3.69 15.19 -12.91
C LYS A 62 -4.86 14.24 -12.62
N ARG A 63 -4.65 13.22 -11.80
CA ARG A 63 -5.63 12.15 -11.53
C ARG A 63 -5.79 11.96 -10.02
N GLY A 64 -6.71 12.68 -9.44
CA GLY A 64 -7.03 12.59 -8.02
C GLY A 64 -6.55 13.79 -7.21
N ASP A 65 -7.15 13.94 -6.06
CA ASP A 65 -6.90 15.01 -5.10
C ASP A 65 -5.81 14.56 -4.13
N ILE A 66 -4.57 15.01 -4.36
CA ILE A 66 -3.42 14.68 -3.51
C ILE A 66 -3.57 15.31 -2.14
N ASP A 67 -4.04 16.55 -2.06
CA ASP A 67 -4.19 17.29 -0.81
C ASP A 67 -5.17 16.57 0.11
N ARG A 68 -6.23 16.00 -0.45
CA ARG A 68 -7.17 15.17 0.30
C ARG A 68 -6.48 13.94 0.91
N VAL A 69 -5.62 13.26 0.16
CA VAL A 69 -4.88 12.08 0.66
C VAL A 69 -3.94 12.50 1.79
N LEU A 70 -3.19 13.59 1.62
CA LEU A 70 -2.27 14.10 2.63
C LEU A 70 -3.02 14.51 3.90
N ASN A 71 -4.13 15.25 3.77
CA ASN A 71 -4.97 15.64 4.90
C ASN A 71 -5.57 14.42 5.64
N LEU A 72 -5.96 13.36 4.92
CA LEU A 72 -6.36 12.11 5.56
C LEU A 72 -5.22 11.49 6.38
N LEU A 73 -4.01 11.45 5.85
CA LEU A 73 -2.85 10.93 6.58
C LEU A 73 -2.57 11.76 7.84
N VAL A 74 -2.65 13.09 7.76
CA VAL A 74 -2.51 13.99 8.94
C VAL A 74 -3.61 13.71 9.96
N ARG A 75 -4.86 13.57 9.53
CA ARG A 75 -5.99 13.21 10.41
C ARG A 75 -5.75 11.92 11.21
N PHE A 76 -5.02 10.97 10.63
CA PHE A 76 -4.68 9.69 11.27
C PHE A 76 -3.28 9.67 11.89
N GLY A 77 -2.65 10.83 12.10
CA GLY A 77 -1.45 10.97 12.91
C GLY A 77 -0.13 11.17 12.15
N ALA A 78 -0.18 11.46 10.85
CA ALA A 78 0.99 11.98 10.15
C ALA A 78 1.27 13.43 10.59
N GLU A 79 2.52 13.85 10.49
CA GLU A 79 2.90 15.23 10.80
C GLU A 79 2.36 16.20 9.74
N GLU A 80 1.90 17.38 10.17
CA GLU A 80 1.38 18.41 9.26
C GLU A 80 2.40 18.87 8.22
N ARG A 81 3.69 18.73 8.49
CA ARG A 81 4.76 19.10 7.55
C ARG A 81 4.63 18.42 6.18
N ILE A 82 3.99 17.25 6.09
CA ILE A 82 3.75 16.56 4.82
C ILE A 82 2.86 17.37 3.86
N LEU A 83 2.12 18.36 4.35
CA LEU A 83 1.24 19.21 3.54
C LEU A 83 2.01 20.27 2.75
N TYR A 84 3.22 20.65 3.18
CA TYR A 84 3.98 21.74 2.56
C TYR A 84 5.42 21.38 2.17
N GLU A 85 5.93 20.23 2.57
CA GLU A 85 7.25 19.76 2.13
C GLU A 85 7.23 19.35 0.65
N ALA A 86 8.30 19.69 -0.07
CA ALA A 86 8.45 19.34 -1.49
C ALA A 86 8.56 17.81 -1.72
N HIS A 87 9.16 17.09 -0.78
CA HIS A 87 9.34 15.63 -0.82
C HIS A 87 8.88 15.02 0.51
N PRO A 88 7.56 15.02 0.78
CA PRO A 88 7.05 14.59 2.06
C PRO A 88 7.22 13.09 2.28
N HIS A 89 7.51 12.71 3.52
CA HIS A 89 7.55 11.33 3.96
C HIS A 89 7.01 11.18 5.38
N ILE A 90 6.41 10.04 5.67
CA ILE A 90 5.76 9.79 6.97
C ILE A 90 6.76 9.26 8.01
N GLY A 91 7.67 8.41 7.57
CA GLY A 91 8.58 7.66 8.45
C GLY A 91 8.07 6.25 8.79
N THR A 92 9.00 5.31 8.78
CA THR A 92 8.76 3.85 8.88
C THR A 92 7.98 3.43 10.13
N ASN A 93 8.17 4.13 11.24
CA ASN A 93 7.55 3.77 12.52
C ASN A 93 6.12 4.33 12.68
N LYS A 94 5.75 5.36 11.93
CA LYS A 94 4.44 6.03 12.07
C LYS A 94 3.37 5.40 11.19
N LEU A 95 3.73 4.98 10.01
CA LEU A 95 2.79 4.44 9.02
C LEU A 95 1.97 3.23 9.54
N PRO A 96 2.56 2.26 10.26
CA PRO A 96 1.79 1.17 10.86
C PRO A 96 0.70 1.62 11.84
N HIS A 97 0.94 2.68 12.58
CA HIS A 97 -0.05 3.24 13.52
C HIS A 97 -1.20 3.92 12.75
N ILE A 98 -0.86 4.74 11.77
CA ILE A 98 -1.84 5.41 10.88
C ILE A 98 -2.76 4.37 10.23
N ILE A 99 -2.21 3.28 9.70
CA ILE A 99 -2.97 2.21 9.06
C ILE A 99 -3.90 1.52 10.07
N THR A 100 -3.42 1.27 11.29
CA THR A 100 -4.24 0.69 12.36
C THR A 100 -5.41 1.60 12.71
N ASP A 101 -5.19 2.91 12.82
CA ASP A 101 -6.24 3.87 13.14
C ASP A 101 -7.24 4.03 11.99
N MET A 102 -6.77 4.00 10.73
CA MET A 102 -7.65 3.94 9.56
C MET A 102 -8.53 2.69 9.57
N ARG A 103 -7.98 1.51 9.88
CA ARG A 103 -8.75 0.28 10.03
C ARG A 103 -9.83 0.44 11.11
N LYS A 104 -9.44 0.94 12.28
CA LYS A 104 -10.36 1.15 13.39
C LYS A 104 -11.53 2.05 12.96
N GLN A 105 -11.24 3.15 12.29
CA GLN A 105 -12.29 4.03 11.75
C GLN A 105 -13.22 3.30 10.78
N ILE A 106 -12.70 2.43 9.92
CA ILE A 106 -13.51 1.64 8.98
C ILE A 106 -14.47 0.73 9.75
N VAL A 107 -13.96 0.02 10.76
CA VAL A 107 -14.77 -0.89 11.59
C VAL A 107 -15.82 -0.13 12.41
N ASP A 108 -15.42 0.97 13.04
CA ASP A 108 -16.32 1.82 13.85
C ASP A 108 -17.49 2.40 13.02
N CYS A 109 -17.27 2.56 11.70
CA CYS A 109 -18.33 2.96 10.75
C CYS A 109 -19.12 1.77 10.16
N GLY A 110 -18.90 0.55 10.65
CA GLY A 110 -19.62 -0.65 10.23
C GLY A 110 -19.09 -1.31 8.97
N GLY A 111 -17.88 -0.97 8.51
CA GLY A 111 -17.15 -1.75 7.51
C GLY A 111 -16.43 -2.94 8.14
N GLU A 112 -15.99 -3.88 7.32
CA GLU A 112 -15.29 -5.08 7.75
C GLU A 112 -13.92 -5.19 7.07
N LEU A 113 -12.89 -5.61 7.84
CA LEU A 113 -11.60 -6.03 7.30
C LEU A 113 -11.34 -7.47 7.72
N LEU A 114 -11.24 -8.34 6.74
CA LEU A 114 -11.03 -9.77 6.92
C LEU A 114 -9.63 -10.13 6.42
N PHE A 115 -8.78 -10.56 7.35
CA PHE A 115 -7.41 -10.98 7.05
C PHE A 115 -7.32 -12.46 6.71
N GLU A 116 -6.22 -12.86 6.08
CA GLU A 116 -5.97 -14.22 5.63
C GLU A 116 -7.09 -14.76 4.71
N LYS A 117 -7.68 -13.82 3.95
CA LYS A 117 -8.77 -14.07 2.98
C LYS A 117 -8.26 -13.91 1.55
N LYS A 118 -7.40 -14.85 1.13
CA LYS A 118 -6.90 -14.91 -0.23
C LYS A 118 -8.02 -15.27 -1.20
N VAL A 119 -8.33 -14.37 -2.13
CA VAL A 119 -9.27 -14.66 -3.22
C VAL A 119 -8.63 -15.64 -4.20
N THR A 120 -9.32 -16.73 -4.48
CA THR A 120 -8.85 -17.80 -5.37
C THR A 120 -9.77 -18.04 -6.57
N ASP A 121 -11.00 -17.49 -6.52
CA ASP A 121 -11.93 -17.63 -7.65
C ASP A 121 -12.87 -16.43 -7.75
N LEU A 122 -13.36 -16.21 -8.99
CA LEU A 122 -14.35 -15.20 -9.34
C LEU A 122 -15.60 -15.90 -9.88
N ILE A 123 -16.74 -15.64 -9.25
CA ILE A 123 -18.04 -16.17 -9.67
C ILE A 123 -18.67 -15.13 -10.60
N ILE A 124 -18.60 -15.42 -11.89
CA ILE A 124 -19.11 -14.54 -12.95
C ILE A 124 -20.35 -15.17 -13.56
N ASP A 125 -21.42 -14.41 -13.63
CA ASP A 125 -22.67 -14.80 -14.28
C ASP A 125 -23.10 -13.69 -15.25
N GLN A 126 -23.48 -14.06 -16.49
CA GLN A 126 -23.88 -13.11 -17.53
C GLN A 126 -22.91 -11.91 -17.68
N GLN A 127 -21.61 -12.17 -17.67
CA GLN A 127 -20.54 -11.17 -17.76
C GLN A 127 -20.49 -10.18 -16.58
N LYS A 128 -21.16 -10.48 -15.47
CA LYS A 128 -21.10 -9.68 -14.22
C LYS A 128 -20.48 -10.49 -13.12
N LEU A 129 -19.53 -9.89 -12.40
CA LEU A 129 -18.98 -10.47 -11.19
C LEU A 129 -20.07 -10.44 -10.11
N LYS A 130 -20.44 -11.61 -9.59
CA LYS A 130 -21.47 -11.79 -8.57
C LYS A 130 -20.89 -12.02 -7.19
N ALA A 131 -19.79 -12.77 -7.13
CA ALA A 131 -19.14 -13.08 -5.88
C ALA A 131 -17.66 -13.40 -6.09
N VAL A 132 -16.91 -13.40 -5.02
CA VAL A 132 -15.53 -13.90 -4.96
C VAL A 132 -15.44 -15.03 -3.97
N LYS A 133 -14.60 -16.04 -4.27
CA LYS A 133 -14.34 -17.18 -3.38
C LYS A 133 -12.93 -17.06 -2.82
N THR A 134 -12.79 -17.33 -1.53
CA THR A 134 -11.50 -17.34 -0.84
C THR A 134 -10.96 -18.76 -0.65
N ALA A 135 -9.66 -18.86 -0.36
CA ALA A 135 -8.94 -20.13 -0.23
C ALA A 135 -9.52 -21.05 0.89
N ASP A 136 -10.10 -20.45 1.92
CA ASP A 136 -10.80 -21.17 3.01
C ASP A 136 -12.23 -21.60 2.65
N GLY A 137 -12.64 -21.40 1.39
CA GLY A 137 -13.94 -21.83 0.86
C GLY A 137 -15.08 -20.84 1.05
N ASN A 138 -14.88 -19.72 1.74
CA ASN A 138 -15.93 -18.71 1.91
C ASN A 138 -16.23 -18.01 0.58
N ILE A 139 -17.49 -17.60 0.42
CA ILE A 139 -17.99 -16.86 -0.73
C ILE A 139 -18.52 -15.51 -0.23
N PHE A 140 -18.11 -14.45 -0.90
CA PHE A 140 -18.52 -13.09 -0.60
C PHE A 140 -19.20 -12.50 -1.84
N ASP A 141 -20.45 -12.16 -1.73
CA ASP A 141 -21.24 -11.46 -2.74
C ASP A 141 -21.29 -9.96 -2.42
N ALA A 142 -21.45 -9.15 -3.45
CA ALA A 142 -21.60 -7.70 -3.33
C ALA A 142 -22.18 -7.11 -4.61
N ASP A 143 -22.73 -5.91 -4.50
CA ASP A 143 -23.23 -5.13 -5.65
C ASP A 143 -22.09 -4.60 -6.54
N ALA A 144 -20.92 -4.35 -5.95
CA ALA A 144 -19.72 -3.87 -6.65
C ALA A 144 -18.44 -4.40 -6.01
N PHE A 145 -17.43 -4.60 -6.86
CA PHE A 145 -16.13 -5.10 -6.46
C PHE A 145 -15.02 -4.14 -6.89
N ILE A 146 -14.08 -3.89 -5.98
CA ILE A 146 -12.88 -3.12 -6.26
C ILE A 146 -11.67 -4.04 -6.15
N LEU A 147 -10.98 -4.26 -7.28
CA LEU A 147 -9.75 -5.04 -7.32
C LEU A 147 -8.56 -4.12 -7.05
N ALA A 148 -7.94 -4.28 -5.88
CA ALA A 148 -6.84 -3.45 -5.40
C ALA A 148 -5.66 -4.29 -4.88
N THR A 149 -5.31 -5.37 -5.57
CA THR A 149 -4.36 -6.40 -5.14
C THR A 149 -2.88 -6.03 -5.32
N GLY A 150 -2.59 -4.89 -5.94
CA GLY A 150 -1.24 -4.46 -6.27
C GLY A 150 -0.61 -5.27 -7.42
N HIS A 151 0.62 -4.89 -7.81
CA HIS A 151 1.28 -5.45 -8.97
C HIS A 151 1.95 -6.82 -8.72
N SER A 152 2.13 -7.21 -7.46
CA SER A 152 2.82 -8.47 -7.10
C SER A 152 1.89 -9.68 -7.03
N ALA A 153 0.58 -9.49 -7.10
CA ALA A 153 -0.42 -10.55 -7.06
C ALA A 153 -0.55 -11.26 -8.43
N ARG A 154 0.50 -11.98 -8.83
CA ARG A 154 0.55 -12.67 -10.14
C ARG A 154 -0.56 -13.69 -10.32
N ASP A 155 -0.88 -14.41 -9.25
CA ASP A 155 -1.99 -15.36 -9.19
C ASP A 155 -3.35 -14.74 -9.56
N ILE A 156 -3.56 -13.46 -9.22
CA ILE A 156 -4.78 -12.74 -9.62
C ILE A 156 -4.76 -12.41 -11.13
N PHE A 157 -3.62 -12.05 -11.71
CA PHE A 157 -3.53 -11.86 -13.17
C PHE A 157 -3.79 -13.17 -13.91
N GLU A 158 -3.25 -14.29 -13.44
CA GLU A 158 -3.53 -15.63 -13.98
C GLU A 158 -5.00 -15.98 -13.85
N LEU A 159 -5.62 -15.74 -12.70
CA LEU A 159 -7.05 -15.94 -12.47
C LEU A 159 -7.91 -15.13 -13.44
N LEU A 160 -7.60 -13.83 -13.63
CA LEU A 160 -8.31 -12.98 -14.57
C LEU A 160 -8.20 -13.50 -16.01
N HIS A 161 -7.00 -13.94 -16.39
CA HIS A 161 -6.77 -14.53 -17.72
C HIS A 161 -7.57 -15.82 -17.91
N HIS A 162 -7.56 -16.74 -16.96
CA HIS A 162 -8.36 -17.97 -17.00
C HIS A 162 -9.87 -17.71 -17.04
N LYS A 163 -10.33 -16.66 -16.39
CA LYS A 163 -11.74 -16.23 -16.43
C LYS A 163 -12.09 -15.41 -17.68
N GLN A 164 -11.17 -15.27 -18.63
CA GLN A 164 -11.35 -14.52 -19.86
C GLN A 164 -11.72 -13.02 -19.63
N VAL A 165 -11.27 -12.48 -18.51
CA VAL A 165 -11.34 -11.03 -18.29
C VAL A 165 -10.26 -10.37 -19.14
N LEU A 166 -10.62 -9.34 -19.88
CA LEU A 166 -9.67 -8.59 -20.71
C LEU A 166 -8.58 -7.96 -19.86
N ILE A 167 -7.35 -8.34 -20.14
CA ILE A 167 -6.13 -7.73 -19.56
C ILE A 167 -5.21 -7.30 -20.68
N GLU A 168 -4.56 -6.16 -20.50
CA GLU A 168 -3.65 -5.59 -21.49
C GLU A 168 -2.27 -5.39 -20.89
N ALA A 169 -1.23 -5.68 -21.67
CA ALA A 169 0.14 -5.38 -21.30
C ALA A 169 0.37 -3.87 -21.27
N LYS A 170 0.96 -3.39 -20.19
CA LYS A 170 1.41 -1.98 -20.07
C LYS A 170 2.90 -1.92 -19.83
N THR A 171 3.53 -0.89 -20.40
CA THR A 171 4.92 -0.58 -20.11
C THR A 171 5.10 -0.21 -18.63
N PHE A 172 6.22 -0.60 -18.06
CA PHE A 172 6.59 -0.26 -16.70
C PHE A 172 8.03 0.25 -16.66
N ALA A 173 8.38 0.97 -15.60
CA ALA A 173 9.74 1.37 -15.34
C ALA A 173 10.45 0.28 -14.52
N LEU A 174 11.62 -0.14 -14.98
CA LEU A 174 12.52 -1.02 -14.23
C LEU A 174 13.72 -0.20 -13.79
N GLY A 175 14.09 -0.31 -12.53
CA GLY A 175 15.27 0.33 -11.98
C GLY A 175 15.93 -0.54 -10.93
N VAL A 176 17.14 -0.16 -10.57
CA VAL A 176 17.90 -0.75 -9.47
C VAL A 176 17.99 0.24 -8.33
N ARG A 177 18.11 -0.25 -7.11
CA ARG A 177 18.45 0.57 -5.96
C ARG A 177 19.97 0.71 -5.91
N SER A 178 20.45 1.95 -5.83
CA SER A 178 21.85 2.28 -5.52
C SER A 178 21.89 2.90 -4.13
N GLU A 179 22.94 2.56 -3.37
CA GLU A 179 23.20 3.13 -2.05
C GLU A 179 24.58 3.77 -2.08
N ASP A 180 24.63 5.07 -1.84
CA ASP A 180 25.84 5.86 -1.85
C ASP A 180 26.02 6.58 -0.49
N SER A 181 27.26 6.96 -0.14
CA SER A 181 27.50 7.72 1.08
C SER A 181 26.86 9.10 0.99
N GLN A 182 26.23 9.57 2.07
CA GLN A 182 25.62 10.91 2.10
C GLN A 182 26.63 12.01 1.79
N SER A 183 27.88 11.87 2.22
CA SER A 183 28.94 12.82 1.92
C SER A 183 29.24 12.94 0.43
N LEU A 184 29.14 11.84 -0.33
CA LEU A 184 29.28 11.89 -1.79
C LEU A 184 28.16 12.70 -2.42
N ILE A 185 26.91 12.46 -2.01
CA ILE A 185 25.73 13.16 -2.54
C ILE A 185 25.77 14.64 -2.16
N ASP A 186 26.12 14.96 -0.90
CA ASP A 186 26.28 16.34 -0.45
C ASP A 186 27.34 17.09 -1.29
N ASN A 187 28.49 16.47 -1.58
CA ASN A 187 29.54 17.06 -2.39
C ASN A 187 29.13 17.29 -3.87
N ILE A 188 28.26 16.44 -4.40
CA ILE A 188 27.74 16.59 -5.77
C ILE A 188 26.70 17.72 -5.84
N GLN A 189 25.82 17.83 -4.85
CA GLN A 189 24.69 18.76 -4.87
C GLN A 189 25.04 20.15 -4.33
N TYR A 190 25.97 20.23 -3.37
CA TYR A 190 26.38 21.50 -2.76
C TYR A 190 27.79 21.87 -3.22
N PRO A 191 27.97 23.05 -3.82
CA PRO A 191 29.27 23.46 -4.37
C PRO A 191 30.31 23.82 -3.29
N SER A 192 29.93 23.90 -2.01
CA SER A 192 30.85 24.22 -0.92
C SER A 192 31.40 22.93 -0.29
N ALA A 193 32.67 22.91 0.03
CA ALA A 193 33.35 21.75 0.63
C ALA A 193 32.80 21.33 2.00
N VAL A 194 32.07 22.21 2.67
CA VAL A 194 31.41 21.93 3.96
C VAL A 194 29.95 22.37 3.84
N ARG A 195 29.04 21.44 4.06
CA ARG A 195 27.61 21.73 4.11
C ARG A 195 27.33 22.67 5.27
N ASN A 196 26.61 23.76 5.02
CA ASN A 196 26.12 24.65 6.06
C ASN A 196 25.08 23.88 6.92
N GLU A 197 25.13 24.07 8.24
CA GLU A 197 24.21 23.43 9.20
C GLU A 197 22.72 23.72 8.93
N THR A 198 22.44 24.85 8.27
CA THR A 198 21.08 25.24 7.88
C THR A 198 20.54 24.51 6.64
N LEU A 199 21.42 23.86 5.87
CA LEU A 199 21.01 23.10 4.70
C LEU A 199 20.63 21.68 5.07
N PRO A 200 19.52 21.13 4.52
CA PRO A 200 19.18 19.74 4.71
C PRO A 200 20.23 18.83 4.05
N THR A 201 20.21 17.54 4.37
CA THR A 201 20.98 16.52 3.62
C THR A 201 20.57 16.54 2.15
N ALA A 202 21.55 16.48 1.26
CA ALA A 202 21.28 16.46 -0.18
C ALA A 202 20.51 15.20 -0.58
N SER A 203 19.61 15.35 -1.55
CA SER A 203 18.83 14.26 -2.13
C SER A 203 18.79 14.39 -3.66
N TYR A 204 18.52 13.32 -4.38
CA TYR A 204 18.41 13.24 -5.84
C TYR A 204 17.12 12.60 -6.28
#